data_1cb924a9be887c26b567e65bfd0d80ed
#
_entry.id   1cb924a9be887c26b567e65bfd0d80ed
#
_cell.length_a   1.000
_cell.length_b   1.000
_cell.length_c   1.000
_cell.angle_alpha   90.00
_cell.angle_beta   90.00
_cell.angle_gamma   90.00
#
_symmetry.space_group_name_H-M   'P 1'
#
loop_
_entity.id
_entity.type
_entity.pdbx_description
1 polymer ?
#
loop_
_entity_poly.entity_id
_entity_poly.type
_entity_poly.pdbx_seq_one_letter_code
_entity_poly.pdbx_strand_id
1 'polypeptide(L)'
;MDAESQARYEARARIIKAMAHPTRLFIVDELAKTGEKCVCDLTGMIGADMSTVSKHLTVLKQAGIVQDEKRGSMVFYRLRVKCIVDFFECVESVMKCHAIDHQKLLS
;
A
#
# COMPACT_ATOMS: atom_id res chain seq x y z
N MET A 1 16.78 2.13 -23.76
CA MET A 1 15.45 2.68 -23.39
C MET A 1 15.50 4.18 -23.60
N ASP A 2 14.54 4.76 -24.29
CA ASP A 2 14.53 6.20 -24.52
C ASP A 2 14.14 6.99 -23.27
N ALA A 3 14.30 8.32 -23.32
CA ALA A 3 14.06 9.18 -22.15
C ALA A 3 12.61 9.15 -21.69
N GLU A 4 11.66 9.09 -22.62
CA GLU A 4 10.22 9.04 -22.30
C GLU A 4 9.85 7.72 -21.59
N SER A 5 10.32 6.60 -22.12
CA SER A 5 10.11 5.29 -21.50
C SER A 5 10.77 5.21 -20.13
N GLN A 6 11.99 5.74 -20.00
CA GLN A 6 12.71 5.77 -18.73
C GLN A 6 11.90 6.52 -17.67
N ALA A 7 11.43 7.73 -18.01
CA ALA A 7 10.63 8.53 -17.08
C ALA A 7 9.34 7.82 -16.64
N ARG A 8 8.69 7.11 -17.56
CA ARG A 8 7.47 6.37 -17.30
C ARG A 8 7.71 5.20 -16.34
N TYR A 9 8.78 4.43 -16.54
CA TYR A 9 9.14 3.34 -15.65
C TYR A 9 9.59 3.83 -14.28
N GLU A 10 10.28 4.96 -14.22
CA GLU A 10 10.64 5.58 -12.93
C GLU A 10 9.38 6.00 -12.15
N ALA A 11 8.38 6.55 -12.85
CA ALA A 11 7.11 6.92 -12.22
C ALA A 11 6.38 5.69 -11.64
N ARG A 12 6.34 4.58 -12.38
CA ARG A 12 5.77 3.31 -11.90
C ARG A 12 6.52 2.80 -10.68
N ALA A 13 7.84 2.84 -10.74
CA ALA A 13 8.68 2.36 -9.64
C ALA A 13 8.47 3.17 -8.38
N ARG A 14 8.28 4.49 -8.47
CA ARG A 14 7.99 5.34 -7.31
C ARG A 14 6.69 4.93 -6.61
N ILE A 15 5.66 4.61 -7.38
CA ILE A 15 4.37 4.19 -6.81
C ILE A 15 4.53 2.84 -6.11
N ILE A 16 5.16 1.87 -6.74
CA ILE A 16 5.38 0.54 -6.15
C ILE A 16 6.26 0.65 -4.91
N LYS A 17 7.31 1.46 -4.97
CA LYS A 17 8.23 1.69 -3.86
C LYS A 17 7.52 2.32 -2.66
N ALA A 18 6.56 3.22 -2.89
CA ALA A 18 5.78 3.83 -1.82
C ALA A 18 4.95 2.80 -1.05
N MET A 19 4.61 1.67 -1.66
CA MET A 19 3.87 0.57 -1.01
C MET A 19 4.79 -0.51 -0.44
N ALA A 20 6.08 -0.50 -0.74
CA ALA A 20 7.01 -1.58 -0.40
C ALA A 20 7.45 -1.53 1.07
N HIS A 21 6.47 -1.65 1.97
CA HIS A 21 6.68 -1.69 3.41
C HIS A 21 5.49 -2.44 4.03
N PRO A 22 5.71 -3.38 4.97
CA PRO A 22 4.62 -4.18 5.52
C PRO A 22 3.45 -3.36 6.06
N THR A 23 3.72 -2.30 6.80
CA THR A 23 2.68 -1.44 7.37
C THR A 23 1.87 -0.73 6.28
N ARG A 24 2.54 -0.26 5.22
CA ARG A 24 1.85 0.42 4.12
C ARG A 24 0.99 -0.54 3.31
N LEU A 25 1.46 -1.75 3.08
CA LEU A 25 0.67 -2.81 2.44
C LEU A 25 -0.58 -3.13 3.27
N PHE A 26 -0.42 -3.24 4.59
CA PHE A 26 -1.55 -3.45 5.50
C PHE A 26 -2.57 -2.32 5.39
N ILE A 27 -2.12 -1.06 5.39
CA ILE A 27 -3.01 0.10 5.29
C ILE A 27 -3.81 0.04 3.98
N VAL A 28 -3.17 -0.21 2.87
CA VAL A 28 -3.84 -0.27 1.56
C VAL A 28 -4.88 -1.39 1.54
N ASP A 29 -4.54 -2.58 2.03
CA ASP A 29 -5.47 -3.71 2.13
C ASP A 29 -6.68 -3.36 3.01
N GLU A 30 -6.45 -2.73 4.15
CA GLU A 30 -7.52 -2.38 5.08
C GLU A 30 -8.47 -1.33 4.48
N LEU A 31 -7.92 -0.31 3.81
CA LEU A 31 -8.73 0.69 3.13
C LEU A 31 -9.54 0.09 1.98
N ALA A 32 -8.97 -0.90 1.29
CA ALA A 32 -9.69 -1.61 0.23
C ALA A 32 -10.89 -2.38 0.78
N LYS A 33 -10.75 -2.99 1.97
CA LYS A 33 -11.82 -3.78 2.60
C LYS A 33 -12.93 -2.90 3.17
N THR A 34 -12.58 -1.79 3.79
CA THR A 34 -13.54 -0.98 4.58
C THR A 34 -14.01 0.26 3.86
N GLY A 35 -13.34 0.70 2.81
CA GLY A 35 -13.62 1.92 2.07
C GLY A 35 -12.91 3.15 2.64
N GLU A 36 -12.98 3.35 3.95
CA GLU A 36 -12.23 4.43 4.60
C GLU A 36 -11.97 4.10 6.07
N LYS A 37 -10.94 4.71 6.63
CA LYS A 37 -10.56 4.59 8.03
C LYS A 37 -9.95 5.90 8.52
N CYS A 38 -10.22 6.24 9.79
CA CYS A 38 -9.50 7.36 10.41
C CYS A 38 -8.10 6.92 10.85
N VAL A 39 -7.21 7.90 11.02
CA VAL A 39 -5.84 7.66 11.48
C VAL A 39 -5.84 6.93 12.83
N CYS A 40 -6.74 7.29 13.73
CA CYS A 40 -6.82 6.67 15.06
C CYS A 40 -7.18 5.18 14.99
N ASP A 41 -8.09 4.78 14.10
CA ASP A 41 -8.43 3.37 13.92
C ASP A 41 -7.24 2.58 13.36
N LEU A 42 -6.58 3.13 12.35
CA LEU A 42 -5.39 2.52 11.76
C LEU A 42 -4.26 2.38 12.79
N THR A 43 -4.06 3.41 13.60
CA THR A 43 -3.04 3.40 14.66
C THR A 43 -3.31 2.28 15.66
N GLY A 44 -4.57 2.12 16.08
CA GLY A 44 -4.97 1.05 16.97
C GLY A 44 -4.75 -0.34 16.39
N MET A 45 -5.07 -0.53 15.11
CA MET A 45 -4.90 -1.81 14.41
C MET A 45 -3.43 -2.17 14.22
N ILE A 46 -2.60 -1.19 13.89
CA ILE A 46 -1.18 -1.39 13.59
C ILE A 46 -0.37 -1.59 14.87
N GLY A 47 -0.76 -0.92 15.96
CA GLY A 47 -0.04 -1.02 17.23
C GLY A 47 1.24 -0.18 17.29
N ALA A 48 1.37 0.81 16.42
CA ALA A 48 2.46 1.78 16.44
C ALA A 48 1.94 3.13 16.97
N ASP A 49 2.82 4.08 17.20
CA ASP A 49 2.38 5.42 17.60
C ASP A 49 1.76 6.18 16.40
N MET A 50 0.95 7.18 16.71
CA MET A 50 0.20 7.94 15.70
C MET A 50 1.14 8.69 14.74
N SER A 51 2.28 9.18 15.22
CA SER A 51 3.22 9.89 14.35
C SER A 51 3.87 8.98 13.33
N THR A 52 4.17 7.74 13.70
CA THR A 52 4.70 6.73 12.79
C THR A 52 3.69 6.36 11.72
N VAL A 53 2.43 6.11 12.12
CA VAL A 53 1.35 5.78 11.18
C VAL A 53 1.10 6.95 10.22
N SER A 54 1.10 8.18 10.73
CA SER A 54 0.91 9.39 9.92
C SER A 54 2.02 9.55 8.86
N LYS A 55 3.26 9.19 9.18
CA LYS A 55 4.36 9.21 8.21
C LYS A 55 4.12 8.24 7.06
N HIS A 56 3.66 7.02 7.37
CA HIS A 56 3.32 6.03 6.35
C HIS A 56 2.18 6.53 5.45
N LEU A 57 1.14 7.12 6.05
CA LEU A 57 0.02 7.67 5.30
C LEU A 57 0.46 8.84 4.41
N THR A 58 1.37 9.69 4.88
CA THR A 58 1.92 10.79 4.10
C THR A 58 2.66 10.27 2.86
N VAL A 59 3.46 9.22 2.99
CA VAL A 59 4.16 8.59 1.86
C VAL A 59 3.15 8.09 0.82
N LEU A 60 2.11 7.39 1.26
CA LEU A 60 1.05 6.88 0.37
C LEU A 60 0.28 8.02 -0.30
N LYS A 61 0.01 9.09 0.42
CA LYS A 61 -0.70 10.26 -0.10
C LYS A 61 0.15 10.98 -1.16
N GLN A 62 1.42 11.21 -0.89
CA GLN A 62 2.33 11.86 -1.83
C GLN A 62 2.51 11.07 -3.11
N ALA A 63 2.42 9.75 -3.04
CA ALA A 63 2.47 8.89 -4.23
C ALA A 63 1.15 8.83 -5.00
N GLY A 64 0.08 9.44 -4.46
CA GLY A 64 -1.23 9.44 -5.11
C GLY A 64 -2.06 8.18 -4.90
N ILE A 65 -1.68 7.34 -3.95
CA ILE A 65 -2.36 6.05 -3.68
C ILE A 65 -3.58 6.27 -2.81
N VAL A 66 -3.48 7.15 -1.83
CA VAL A 66 -4.57 7.48 -0.92
C VAL A 66 -4.88 8.97 -0.95
N GLN A 67 -6.07 9.33 -0.48
CA GLN A 67 -6.47 10.70 -0.25
C GLN A 67 -7.08 10.80 1.14
N ASP A 68 -7.01 11.99 1.73
CA ASP A 68 -7.50 12.25 3.06
C ASP A 68 -8.62 13.28 3.07
N GLU A 69 -9.40 13.26 4.14
CA GLU A 69 -10.45 14.23 4.39
C GLU A 69 -10.51 14.50 5.89
N LYS A 70 -10.42 15.76 6.25
CA LYS A 70 -10.57 16.17 7.65
C LYS A 70 -12.05 16.35 7.97
N ARG A 71 -12.51 15.69 9.05
CA ARG A 71 -13.88 15.81 9.56
C ARG A 71 -13.79 16.12 11.05
N GLY A 72 -13.99 17.39 11.42
CA GLY A 72 -13.78 17.85 12.79
C GLY A 72 -12.33 17.70 13.19
N SER A 73 -12.07 16.98 14.28
CA SER A 73 -10.72 16.70 14.78
C SER A 73 -10.13 15.41 14.21
N MET A 74 -10.87 14.69 13.34
CA MET A 74 -10.46 13.41 12.80
C MET A 74 -10.06 13.54 11.33
N VAL A 75 -9.08 12.74 10.91
CA VAL A 75 -8.66 12.64 9.51
C VAL A 75 -8.93 11.23 9.01
N PHE A 76 -9.69 11.14 7.92
CA PHE A 76 -10.04 9.88 7.28
C PHE A 76 -9.26 9.71 6.01
N TYR A 77 -8.85 8.48 5.72
CA TYR A 77 -8.13 8.11 4.51
C TYR A 77 -8.92 7.10 3.70
N ARG A 78 -8.84 7.19 2.38
CA ARG A 78 -9.42 6.21 1.46
C ARG A 78 -8.49 6.04 0.25
N LEU A 79 -8.63 4.92 -0.46
CA LEU A 79 -7.89 4.69 -1.69
C LEU A 79 -8.40 5.60 -2.80
N ARG A 80 -7.48 6.17 -3.58
CA ARG A 80 -7.84 6.89 -4.79
C ARG A 80 -8.15 5.94 -5.95
N VAL A 81 -7.47 4.80 -5.99
CA VAL A 81 -7.59 3.81 -7.07
C VAL A 81 -7.74 2.43 -6.45
N LYS A 82 -8.91 1.82 -6.60
CA LYS A 82 -9.22 0.53 -5.97
C LYS A 82 -8.57 -0.67 -6.67
N CYS A 83 -8.21 -0.55 -7.94
CA CYS A 83 -7.61 -1.66 -8.71
C CYS A 83 -6.23 -2.06 -8.23
N ILE A 84 -5.63 -1.33 -7.30
CA ILE A 84 -4.35 -1.70 -6.67
C ILE A 84 -4.42 -3.09 -6.01
N VAL A 85 -5.62 -3.51 -5.57
CA VAL A 85 -5.86 -4.82 -4.97
C VAL A 85 -5.56 -5.95 -5.95
N ASP A 86 -5.85 -5.75 -7.24
CA ASP A 86 -5.56 -6.74 -8.28
C ASP A 86 -4.06 -6.99 -8.39
N PHE A 87 -3.25 -5.94 -8.27
CA PHE A 87 -1.80 -6.05 -8.23
C PHE A 87 -1.35 -6.88 -7.02
N PHE A 88 -1.95 -6.67 -5.85
CA PHE A 88 -1.63 -7.42 -4.64
C PHE A 88 -1.98 -8.90 -4.78
N GLU A 89 -3.08 -9.23 -5.44
CA GLU A 89 -3.44 -10.61 -5.74
C GLU A 89 -2.38 -11.28 -6.63
N CYS A 90 -1.84 -10.55 -7.60
CA CYS A 90 -0.75 -11.03 -8.43
C CYS A 90 0.52 -11.31 -7.61
N VAL A 91 0.85 -10.43 -6.66
CA VAL A 91 1.98 -10.62 -5.75
C VAL A 91 1.78 -11.87 -4.90
N GLU A 92 0.58 -12.06 -4.34
CA GLU A 92 0.23 -13.27 -3.59
C GLU A 92 0.41 -14.54 -4.43
N SER A 93 0.06 -14.48 -5.71
CA SER A 93 0.26 -15.60 -6.64
C SER A 93 1.74 -15.94 -6.82
N VAL A 94 2.59 -14.91 -6.91
CA VAL A 94 4.05 -15.11 -6.96
C VAL A 94 4.56 -15.81 -5.71
N MET A 95 4.08 -15.37 -4.53
CA MET A 95 4.45 -15.98 -3.26
C MET A 95 4.07 -17.46 -3.21
N LYS A 96 2.87 -17.82 -3.66
CA LYS A 96 2.38 -19.19 -3.72
C LYS A 96 3.20 -20.04 -4.69
N CYS A 97 3.49 -19.54 -5.88
CA CYS A 97 4.32 -20.24 -6.86
C CYS A 97 5.73 -20.48 -6.33
N HIS A 98 6.32 -19.48 -5.69
CA HIS A 98 7.66 -19.59 -5.10
C HIS A 98 7.68 -20.62 -3.98
N ALA A 99 6.67 -20.66 -3.12
CA ALA A 99 6.56 -21.64 -2.05
C ALA A 99 6.46 -23.07 -2.60
N ILE A 100 5.67 -23.28 -3.65
CA ILE A 100 5.52 -24.58 -4.31
C ILE A 100 6.86 -25.03 -4.93
N ASP A 101 7.55 -24.14 -5.65
CA ASP A 101 8.83 -24.43 -6.26
C ASP A 101 9.89 -24.78 -5.21
N HIS A 102 9.92 -24.03 -4.11
CA HIS A 102 10.83 -24.29 -3.00
C HIS A 102 10.56 -25.68 -2.37
N GLN A 103 9.29 -26.00 -2.19
CA GLN A 103 8.88 -27.30 -1.64
C GLN A 103 9.30 -28.45 -2.56
N LYS A 104 9.18 -28.29 -3.87
CA LYS A 104 9.65 -29.28 -4.85
C LYS A 104 11.14 -29.50 -4.79
N LEU A 105 11.91 -28.44 -4.56
CA LEU A 105 13.37 -28.55 -4.42
C LEU A 105 13.79 -29.30 -3.16
N LEU A 106 12.96 -29.26 -2.10
CA LEU A 106 13.24 -29.92 -0.84
C LEU A 106 12.80 -31.40 -0.83
N SER A 107 11.94 -31.76 -1.76
CA SER A 107 11.46 -33.14 -1.88
C SER A 107 12.26 -33.92 -2.92
#